data_23fda4eeed5a4b15960ea2222bd0165a
#
_entry.id   23fda4eeed5a4b15960ea2222bd0165a
#
_cell.length_a   1.000
_cell.length_b   1.000
_cell.length_c   1.000
_cell.angle_alpha   90.00
_cell.angle_beta   90.00
_cell.angle_gamma   90.00
#
_symmetry.space_group_name_H-M   'P 1'
#
loop_
_entity.id
_entity.type
_entity.pdbx_description
1 polymer ?
#
loop_
_entity_poly.entity_id
_entity_poly.type
_entity_poly.pdbx_seq_one_letter_code
_entity_poly.pdbx_strand_id
1 'polypeptide(L)'
;MSQLNDIALVAQVVVLGNKRAFDTLVKKYQSPVRRFFLHQTLGDEELSDDLAQETFIKAYTHLASFKNLSNFSTWLFRIAYNVFYDYIRNRKETSGLE
;
A
#
# COMPACT_ATOMS: atom_id res chain seq x y z
N MET A 1 10.66 14.63 9.69
CA MET A 1 10.06 15.46 8.63
C MET A 1 9.03 14.71 7.84
N SER A 2 9.42 13.60 7.22
CA SER A 2 8.51 12.79 6.43
C SER A 2 7.25 12.39 7.16
N GLN A 3 7.39 11.96 8.42
CA GLN A 3 6.24 11.47 9.17
C GLN A 3 5.24 12.58 9.46
N LEU A 4 5.70 13.77 9.79
CA LEU A 4 4.79 14.88 10.05
C LEU A 4 4.03 15.27 8.79
N ASN A 5 4.71 15.26 7.64
CA ASN A 5 4.05 15.53 6.37
C ASN A 5 3.02 14.46 6.06
N ASP A 6 3.34 13.20 6.32
CA ASP A 6 2.42 12.10 6.09
C ASP A 6 1.17 12.22 6.96
N ILE A 7 1.36 12.54 8.25
CA ILE A 7 0.24 12.71 9.16
C ILE A 7 -0.68 13.84 8.70
N ALA A 8 -0.10 14.96 8.27
CA ALA A 8 -0.88 16.09 7.78
C ALA A 8 -1.65 15.71 6.53
N LEU A 9 -1.02 14.98 5.61
CA LEU A 9 -1.69 14.55 4.39
C LEU A 9 -2.83 13.56 4.69
N VAL A 10 -2.58 12.61 5.59
CA VAL A 10 -3.63 11.68 6.00
C VAL A 10 -4.82 12.42 6.58
N ALA A 11 -4.56 13.41 7.45
CA ALA A 11 -5.64 14.20 8.06
C ALA A 11 -6.46 14.93 6.99
N GLN A 12 -5.79 15.48 5.97
CA GLN A 12 -6.49 16.16 4.88
C GLN A 12 -7.40 15.22 4.10
N VAL A 13 -6.97 13.99 3.89
CA VAL A 13 -7.79 13.01 3.19
C VAL A 13 -8.99 12.60 4.05
N VAL A 14 -8.72 12.22 5.30
CA VAL A 14 -9.75 11.65 6.18
C VAL A 14 -10.76 12.70 6.62
N VAL A 15 -10.28 13.87 7.03
CA VAL A 15 -11.16 14.91 7.58
C VAL A 15 -11.80 15.75 6.49
N LEU A 16 -11.03 16.14 5.48
CA LEU A 16 -11.49 17.08 4.46
C LEU A 16 -11.88 16.43 3.14
N GLY A 17 -11.65 15.13 2.99
CA GLY A 17 -11.92 14.44 1.74
C GLY A 17 -11.03 14.90 0.59
N ASN A 18 -9.84 15.39 0.90
CA ASN A 18 -8.93 15.96 -0.11
C ASN A 18 -8.18 14.85 -0.85
N LYS A 19 -8.68 14.47 -2.02
CA LYS A 19 -8.08 13.40 -2.82
C LYS A 19 -6.67 13.74 -3.30
N ARG A 20 -6.37 15.03 -3.50
CA ARG A 20 -5.03 15.44 -3.93
C ARG A 20 -3.98 15.13 -2.87
N ALA A 21 -4.37 15.21 -1.59
CA ALA A 21 -3.46 14.85 -0.52
C ALA A 21 -3.09 13.36 -0.60
N PHE A 22 -4.06 12.51 -0.96
CA PHE A 22 -3.76 11.10 -1.14
C PHE A 22 -2.86 10.87 -2.36
N ASP A 23 -3.10 11.59 -3.45
CA ASP A 23 -2.21 11.49 -4.63
C ASP A 23 -0.77 11.84 -4.27
N THR A 24 -0.58 12.82 -3.39
CA THR A 24 0.75 13.18 -2.91
C THR A 24 1.40 12.02 -2.16
N LEU A 25 0.63 11.34 -1.31
CA LEU A 25 1.12 10.15 -0.62
C LEU A 25 1.50 9.03 -1.60
N VAL A 26 0.65 8.80 -2.61
CA VAL A 26 0.94 7.79 -3.63
C VAL A 26 2.25 8.12 -4.35
N LYS A 27 2.41 9.35 -4.79
CA LYS A 27 3.62 9.76 -5.49
C LYS A 27 4.87 9.58 -4.63
N LYS A 28 4.73 9.82 -3.34
CA LYS A 28 5.85 9.69 -2.42
C LYS A 28 6.26 8.23 -2.23
N TYR A 29 5.29 7.33 -2.20
CA TYR A 29 5.55 5.92 -1.84
C TYR A 29 5.46 4.94 -2.99
N GLN A 30 5.07 5.37 -4.19
CA GLN A 30 4.88 4.41 -5.28
C GLN A 30 6.17 3.67 -5.65
N SER A 31 7.31 4.36 -5.68
CA SER A 31 8.57 3.69 -6.01
C SER A 31 9.02 2.70 -4.94
N PRO A 32 9.04 3.06 -3.66
CA PRO A 32 9.39 2.08 -2.62
C PRO A 32 8.44 0.88 -2.59
N VAL A 33 7.14 1.11 -2.76
CA VAL A 33 6.17 0.01 -2.77
C VAL A 33 6.39 -0.89 -3.98
N ARG A 34 6.61 -0.30 -5.16
CA ARG A 34 6.89 -1.07 -6.36
C ARG A 34 8.15 -1.91 -6.19
N ARG A 35 9.20 -1.31 -5.63
CA ARG A 35 10.46 -2.04 -5.37
C ARG A 35 10.24 -3.21 -4.43
N PHE A 36 9.42 -3.02 -3.40
CA PHE A 36 9.07 -4.10 -2.49
C PHE A 36 8.50 -5.29 -3.27
N PHE A 37 7.53 -5.02 -4.15
CA PHE A 37 6.91 -6.10 -4.92
C PHE A 37 7.85 -6.69 -5.97
N LEU A 38 8.71 -5.88 -6.57
CA LEU A 38 9.70 -6.44 -7.51
C LEU A 38 10.61 -7.44 -6.82
N HIS A 39 10.97 -7.18 -5.56
CA HIS A 39 11.73 -8.14 -4.77
C HIS A 39 10.93 -9.41 -4.51
N GLN A 40 9.69 -9.26 -4.13
CA GLN A 40 8.86 -10.40 -3.76
C GLN A 40 8.50 -11.26 -4.98
N THR A 41 8.36 -10.66 -6.14
CA THR A 41 7.95 -11.35 -7.37
C THR A 41 9.13 -11.77 -8.23
N LEU A 42 10.35 -11.55 -7.75
CA LEU A 42 11.58 -11.84 -8.50
C LEU A 42 11.63 -11.12 -9.83
N GLY A 43 11.17 -9.88 -9.85
CA GLY A 43 11.29 -9.01 -11.01
C GLY A 43 10.12 -9.01 -11.97
N ASP A 44 9.00 -9.61 -11.59
CA ASP A 44 7.79 -9.58 -12.43
C ASP A 44 7.18 -8.17 -12.37
N GLU A 45 7.44 -7.37 -13.40
CA GLU A 45 7.05 -5.95 -13.42
C GLU A 45 5.53 -5.78 -13.46
N GLU A 46 4.87 -6.53 -14.33
CA GLU A 46 3.42 -6.41 -14.47
C GLU A 46 2.70 -6.78 -13.19
N LEU A 47 3.07 -7.91 -12.61
CA LEU A 47 2.47 -8.35 -11.34
C LEU A 47 2.78 -7.35 -10.22
N SER A 48 4.01 -6.84 -10.18
CA SER A 48 4.40 -5.87 -9.15
C SER A 48 3.58 -4.59 -9.24
N ASP A 49 3.32 -4.12 -10.46
CA ASP A 49 2.49 -2.93 -10.66
C ASP A 49 1.05 -3.18 -10.20
N ASP A 50 0.51 -4.36 -10.50
CA ASP A 50 -0.85 -4.71 -10.08
C ASP A 50 -0.96 -4.78 -8.55
N LEU A 51 0.02 -5.40 -7.91
CA LEU A 51 0.01 -5.52 -6.44
C LEU A 51 0.23 -4.17 -5.76
N ALA A 52 1.07 -3.32 -6.35
CA ALA A 52 1.25 -1.97 -5.83
C ALA A 52 -0.05 -1.17 -5.92
N GLN A 53 -0.73 -1.26 -7.04
CA GLN A 53 -2.01 -0.59 -7.22
C GLN A 53 -3.03 -1.05 -6.20
N GLU A 54 -3.13 -2.35 -6.00
CA GLU A 54 -4.04 -2.91 -4.99
C GLU A 54 -3.69 -2.41 -3.59
N THR A 55 -2.40 -2.30 -3.28
CA THR A 55 -1.94 -1.80 -1.99
C THR A 55 -2.46 -0.37 -1.74
N PHE A 56 -2.36 0.50 -2.74
CA PHE A 56 -2.81 1.88 -2.58
C PHE A 56 -4.33 1.97 -2.53
N ILE A 57 -5.05 1.12 -3.26
CA ILE A 57 -6.50 1.06 -3.16
C ILE A 57 -6.93 0.68 -1.74
N LYS A 58 -6.29 -0.35 -1.18
CA LYS A 58 -6.59 -0.77 0.20
C LYS A 58 -6.20 0.30 1.21
N ALA A 59 -5.07 0.96 0.99
CA ALA A 59 -4.64 2.05 1.87
C ALA A 59 -5.67 3.18 1.86
N TYR A 60 -6.17 3.56 0.70
CA TYR A 60 -7.18 4.61 0.59
C TYR A 60 -8.45 4.21 1.33
N THR A 61 -8.91 3.00 1.09
CA THR A 61 -10.15 2.48 1.66
C THR A 61 -10.10 2.42 3.19
N HIS A 62 -8.93 2.09 3.74
CA HIS A 62 -8.76 1.89 5.17
C HIS A 62 -8.02 3.03 5.86
N LEU A 63 -7.85 4.16 5.19
CA LEU A 63 -7.02 5.24 5.71
C LEU A 63 -7.52 5.77 7.06
N ALA A 64 -8.84 5.78 7.26
CA ALA A 64 -9.42 6.25 8.51
C ALA A 64 -9.03 5.36 9.70
N SER A 65 -8.56 4.14 9.44
CA SER A 65 -8.13 3.23 10.51
C SER A 65 -6.69 3.46 10.95
N PHE A 66 -5.95 4.30 10.22
CA PHE A 66 -4.59 4.65 10.64
C PHE A 66 -4.67 5.57 11.86
N LYS A 67 -4.12 5.12 12.98
CA LYS A 67 -4.26 5.81 14.28
C LYS A 67 -2.96 6.41 14.79
N ASN A 68 -1.96 6.57 13.93
CA ASN A 68 -0.65 7.09 14.31
C ASN A 68 0.07 6.24 15.36
N LEU A 69 -0.29 4.96 15.46
CA LEU A 69 0.39 4.04 16.35
C LEU A 69 1.72 3.57 15.80
N SER A 70 1.98 3.86 14.53
CA SER A 70 3.23 3.59 13.84
C SER A 70 3.42 4.70 12.82
N ASN A 71 4.60 4.73 12.17
CA ASN A 71 4.80 5.61 11.03
C ASN A 71 3.84 5.22 9.92
N PHE A 72 3.44 6.20 9.11
CA PHE A 72 2.57 5.92 7.98
C PHE A 72 3.21 4.88 7.05
N SER A 73 4.52 5.00 6.80
CA SER A 73 5.21 4.05 5.94
C SER A 73 5.13 2.62 6.48
N THR A 74 5.27 2.45 7.79
CA THR A 74 5.16 1.12 8.42
C THR A 74 3.75 0.56 8.21
N TRP A 75 2.74 1.40 8.41
CA TRP A 75 1.35 1.00 8.21
C TRP A 75 1.10 0.62 6.75
N LEU A 76 1.60 1.43 5.81
CA LEU A 76 1.44 1.17 4.38
C LEU A 76 2.11 -0.14 3.96
N PHE A 77 3.34 -0.37 4.42
CA PHE A 77 4.05 -1.60 4.06
C PHE A 77 3.46 -2.83 4.70
N ARG A 78 2.78 -2.68 5.84
CA ARG A 78 2.02 -3.79 6.41
C ARG A 78 0.87 -4.18 5.46
N ILE A 79 0.21 -3.20 4.86
CA ILE A 79 -0.82 -3.47 3.84
C ILE A 79 -0.18 -4.18 2.64
N ALA A 80 0.95 -3.67 2.17
CA ALA A 80 1.64 -4.27 1.02
C ALA A 80 2.01 -5.73 1.30
N TYR A 81 2.52 -6.00 2.50
CA TYR A 81 2.87 -7.35 2.91
C TYR A 81 1.63 -8.26 2.87
N ASN A 82 0.52 -7.77 3.39
CA ASN A 82 -0.72 -8.56 3.40
C ASN A 82 -1.25 -8.78 1.98
N VAL A 83 -1.14 -7.79 1.11
CA VAL A 83 -1.54 -7.94 -0.29
C VAL A 83 -0.74 -9.06 -0.94
N PHE A 84 0.58 -9.08 -0.73
CA PHE A 84 1.41 -10.12 -1.31
C PHE A 84 1.09 -11.49 -0.71
N TYR A 85 0.92 -11.55 0.60
CA TYR A 85 0.59 -12.80 1.29
C TYR A 85 -0.73 -13.38 0.77
N ASP A 86 -1.74 -12.54 0.60
CA ASP A 86 -3.03 -12.97 0.08
C ASP A 86 -2.89 -13.48 -1.35
N TYR A 87 -2.09 -12.81 -2.16
CA TYR A 87 -1.83 -13.25 -3.52
C TYR A 87 -1.22 -14.65 -3.55
N ILE A 88 -0.20 -14.89 -2.72
CA ILE A 88 0.46 -16.20 -2.66
C ILE A 88 -0.51 -17.26 -2.17
N ARG A 89 -1.30 -16.96 -1.15
CA ARG A 89 -2.26 -17.92 -0.61
C ARG A 89 -3.33 -18.29 -1.63
N ASN A 90 -3.84 -17.31 -2.35
CA ASN A 90 -4.85 -17.56 -3.38
C ASN A 90 -4.29 -18.42 -4.51
N ARG A 91 -3.04 -18.21 -4.89
CA ARG A 91 -2.41 -19.03 -5.90
C ARG A 91 -2.27 -20.48 -5.45
N LYS A 92 -1.89 -20.69 -4.19
CA LYS A 92 -1.77 -22.04 -3.64
C LYS A 92 -3.12 -22.75 -3.62
N GLU A 93 -4.17 -22.05 -3.24
CA GLU A 93 -5.51 -22.61 -3.21
C GLU A 93 -5.95 -23.04 -4.61
N THR A 94 -5.71 -22.18 -5.60
CA THR A 94 -6.04 -22.49 -6.98
C THR A 94 -5.27 -23.71 -7.47
N SER A 95 -3.97 -23.76 -7.18
CA SER A 95 -3.13 -24.90 -7.56
C SER A 95 -3.56 -26.18 -6.86
N GLY A 96 -3.98 -26.05 -5.60
CA GLY A 96 -4.42 -27.20 -4.82
C GLY A 96 -5.70 -27.83 -5.34
N LEU A 97 -6.51 -27.06 -6.05
CA LEU A 97 -7.77 -27.56 -6.59
C LEU A 97 -7.59 -28.33 -7.89
N GLU A 98 -6.45 -28.19 -8.53
CA GLU A 98 -6.14 -28.92 -9.74
C GLU A 98 -5.65 -30.31 -9.44
#